data_b1095d54ff90cc046027755cc55f3ca8
#
_entry.id   b1095d54ff90cc046027755cc55f3ca8
#
_cell.length_a   1.000
_cell.length_b   1.000
_cell.length_c   1.000
_cell.angle_alpha   90.00
_cell.angle_beta   90.00
_cell.angle_gamma   90.00
#
_symmetry.space_group_name_H-M   'P 1'
#
loop_
_entity.id
_entity.type
_entity.pdbx_description
1 polymer ?
#
loop_
_entity_poly.entity_id
_entity_poly.type
_entity_poly.pdbx_seq_one_letter_code
_entity_poly.pdbx_strand_id
1 'polypeptide(L)'
;MFSNYFYTFETLFNHKYPACTAKAGRRIDSSFNIIDMTDFSATSLTSQVRGLLGKAAGVTGDNYPECLGMMICTNAPFVFSACWKIVKGFLDERTVSKIKIKGSDYKKTLLEYVDADKLP
;
A
#
# COMPACT_ATOMS: atom_id res chain seq x y z
N MET A 1 -7.14 -7.26 -14.79
CA MET A 1 -6.63 -6.94 -13.43
C MET A 1 -5.24 -6.29 -13.48
N PHE A 2 -4.22 -6.93 -14.06
CA PHE A 2 -2.87 -6.33 -14.17
C PHE A 2 -2.83 -5.03 -14.99
N SER A 3 -3.63 -4.90 -16.05
CA SER A 3 -3.68 -3.66 -16.85
C SER A 3 -4.04 -2.42 -16.02
N ASN A 4 -5.03 -2.51 -15.13
CA ASN A 4 -5.40 -1.40 -14.24
C ASN A 4 -4.31 -1.14 -13.19
N TYR A 5 -3.64 -2.18 -12.73
CA TYR A 5 -2.53 -2.06 -11.79
C TYR A 5 -1.37 -1.26 -12.40
N PHE A 6 -0.90 -1.64 -13.58
CA PHE A 6 0.14 -0.92 -14.30
C PHE A 6 -0.27 0.51 -14.67
N TYR A 7 -1.49 0.69 -15.15
CA TYR A 7 -2.03 2.01 -15.46
C TYR A 7 -1.97 2.96 -14.26
N THR A 8 -2.26 2.45 -13.06
CA THR A 8 -2.16 3.24 -11.84
C THR A 8 -0.73 3.71 -11.58
N PHE A 9 0.27 2.82 -11.67
CA PHE A 9 1.67 3.18 -11.48
C PHE A 9 2.18 4.14 -12.56
N GLU A 10 1.88 3.87 -13.83
CA GLU A 10 2.25 4.77 -14.92
C GLU A 10 1.63 6.16 -14.73
N THR A 11 0.38 6.24 -14.29
CA THR A 11 -0.27 7.52 -13.98
C THR A 11 0.40 8.23 -12.81
N LEU A 12 0.80 7.51 -11.77
CA LEU A 12 1.53 8.09 -10.63
C LEU A 12 2.85 8.70 -11.09
N PHE A 13 3.67 7.94 -11.80
CA PHE A 13 5.02 8.35 -12.19
C PHE A 13 5.02 9.43 -13.28
N ASN A 14 4.17 9.32 -14.28
CA ASN A 14 4.18 10.21 -15.43
C ASN A 14 3.37 11.50 -15.23
N HIS A 15 2.37 11.49 -14.34
CA HIS A 15 1.46 12.63 -14.17
C HIS A 15 1.40 13.15 -12.73
N LYS A 16 1.10 12.28 -11.75
CA LYS A 16 0.82 12.74 -10.39
C LYS A 16 2.07 13.21 -9.65
N TYR A 17 3.15 12.45 -9.65
CA TYR A 17 4.39 12.84 -8.96
C TYR A 17 5.01 14.10 -9.55
N PRO A 18 5.12 14.28 -10.88
CA PRO A 18 5.58 15.54 -11.45
C PRO A 18 4.71 16.74 -11.08
N ALA A 19 3.38 16.60 -11.13
CA ALA A 19 2.46 17.67 -10.74
C ALA A 19 2.57 18.02 -9.24
N CYS A 20 2.66 17.01 -8.37
CA CYS A 20 2.87 17.23 -6.95
C CYS A 20 4.23 17.87 -6.66
N THR A 21 5.27 17.45 -7.35
CA THR A 21 6.62 18.04 -7.26
C THR A 21 6.60 19.52 -7.62
N ALA A 22 5.97 19.89 -8.73
CA ALA A 22 5.85 21.29 -9.16
C ALA A 22 5.07 22.13 -8.13
N LYS A 23 3.97 21.59 -7.60
CA LYS A 23 3.14 22.29 -6.59
C LYS A 23 3.85 22.43 -5.23
N ALA A 24 4.57 21.41 -4.81
CA ALA A 24 5.24 21.39 -3.50
C ALA A 24 6.57 22.14 -3.47
N GLY A 25 7.17 22.45 -4.62
CA GLY A 25 8.51 23.04 -4.71
C GLY A 25 9.63 22.10 -4.23
N ARG A 26 9.35 20.81 -4.08
CA ARG A 26 10.31 19.75 -3.69
C ARG A 26 9.93 18.44 -4.35
N ARG A 27 10.90 17.55 -4.51
CA ARG A 27 10.67 16.24 -5.13
C ARG A 27 9.62 15.42 -4.36
N ILE A 28 8.60 14.98 -5.08
CA ILE A 28 7.57 14.03 -4.63
C ILE A 28 7.62 12.81 -5.55
N ASP A 29 8.02 11.67 -5.01
CA ASP A 29 8.25 10.44 -5.77
C ASP A 29 7.76 9.18 -5.04
N SER A 30 7.04 9.35 -3.94
CA SER A 30 6.45 8.24 -3.19
C SER A 30 5.02 8.56 -2.76
N SER A 31 4.25 7.50 -2.49
CA SER A 31 2.85 7.60 -2.09
C SER A 31 2.64 7.22 -0.63
N PHE A 32 1.68 7.86 0.01
CA PHE A 32 1.07 7.43 1.25
C PHE A 32 -0.25 6.72 0.93
N ASN A 33 -0.41 5.49 1.38
CA ASN A 33 -1.55 4.66 1.04
C ASN A 33 -2.34 4.28 2.30
N ILE A 34 -3.67 4.41 2.23
CA ILE A 34 -4.59 3.93 3.26
C ILE A 34 -5.42 2.82 2.64
N ILE A 35 -5.41 1.65 3.25
CA ILE A 35 -6.19 0.49 2.81
C ILE A 35 -7.18 0.14 3.91
N ASP A 36 -8.45 0.31 3.64
CA ASP A 36 -9.52 -0.13 4.55
C ASP A 36 -9.79 -1.62 4.33
N MET A 37 -9.68 -2.38 5.40
CA MET A 37 -9.84 -3.83 5.40
C MET A 37 -11.14 -4.29 6.05
N THR A 38 -12.13 -3.42 6.16
CA THR A 38 -13.42 -3.71 6.82
C THR A 38 -14.07 -4.99 6.27
N ASP A 39 -14.05 -5.15 4.94
CA ASP A 39 -14.67 -6.30 4.27
C ASP A 39 -13.70 -7.46 3.98
N PHE A 40 -12.51 -7.42 4.56
CA PHE A 40 -11.53 -8.48 4.34
C PHE A 40 -11.97 -9.80 5.00
N SER A 41 -11.95 -10.87 4.23
CA SER A 41 -12.16 -12.24 4.70
C SER A 41 -10.92 -13.10 4.46
N ALA A 42 -10.61 -13.97 5.43
CA ALA A 42 -9.51 -14.95 5.27
C ALA A 42 -9.71 -15.87 4.05
N THR A 43 -10.96 -16.12 3.67
CA THR A 43 -11.31 -16.91 2.48
C THR A 43 -10.95 -16.21 1.17
N SER A 44 -10.76 -14.88 1.21
CA SER A 44 -10.32 -14.10 0.04
C SER A 44 -8.86 -14.37 -0.34
N LEU A 45 -8.04 -14.91 0.59
CA LEU A 45 -6.64 -15.21 0.33
C LEU A 45 -6.45 -16.61 -0.27
N THR A 46 -7.05 -16.84 -1.42
CA THR A 46 -6.90 -18.09 -2.19
C THR A 46 -5.47 -18.26 -2.72
N SER A 47 -5.13 -19.47 -3.18
CA SER A 47 -3.83 -19.72 -3.83
C SER A 47 -3.62 -18.85 -5.08
N GLN A 48 -4.70 -18.57 -5.82
CA GLN A 48 -4.66 -17.66 -6.98
C GLN A 48 -4.32 -16.23 -6.56
N VAL A 49 -4.97 -15.72 -5.52
CA VAL A 49 -4.69 -14.37 -4.99
C VAL A 49 -3.27 -14.28 -4.46
N ARG A 50 -2.77 -15.30 -3.75
CA ARG A 50 -1.37 -15.34 -3.30
C ARG A 50 -0.39 -15.31 -4.47
N GLY A 51 -0.65 -16.07 -5.53
CA GLY A 51 0.15 -16.05 -6.76
C GLY A 51 0.16 -14.68 -7.45
N LEU A 52 -0.98 -14.00 -7.47
CA LEU A 52 -1.11 -12.64 -8.01
C LEU A 52 -0.33 -11.62 -7.19
N LEU A 53 -0.40 -11.70 -5.85
CA LEU A 53 0.35 -10.83 -4.95
C LEU A 53 1.86 -10.99 -5.13
N GLY A 54 2.34 -12.23 -5.25
CA GLY A 54 3.75 -12.50 -5.49
C GLY A 54 4.23 -11.93 -6.82
N LYS A 55 3.46 -12.10 -7.89
CA LYS A 55 3.77 -11.52 -9.21
C LYS A 55 3.74 -9.99 -9.17
N ALA A 56 2.73 -9.39 -8.55
CA ALA A 56 2.61 -7.95 -8.42
C ALA A 56 3.79 -7.36 -7.63
N ALA A 57 4.17 -7.99 -6.51
CA ALA A 57 5.32 -7.57 -5.71
C ALA A 57 6.64 -7.62 -6.51
N GLY A 58 6.87 -8.71 -7.26
CA GLY A 58 8.05 -8.85 -8.11
C GLY A 58 8.13 -7.75 -9.17
N VAL A 59 7.06 -7.57 -9.95
CA VAL A 59 7.02 -6.55 -11.01
C VAL A 59 7.17 -5.14 -10.44
N THR A 60 6.54 -4.85 -9.31
CA THR A 60 6.65 -3.53 -8.68
C THR A 60 8.07 -3.28 -8.16
N GLY A 61 8.68 -4.26 -7.52
CA GLY A 61 10.06 -4.15 -7.04
C GLY A 61 11.06 -3.89 -8.16
N ASP A 62 10.90 -4.55 -9.30
CA ASP A 62 11.81 -4.45 -10.43
C ASP A 62 11.65 -3.15 -11.24
N ASN A 63 10.41 -2.67 -11.39
CA ASN A 63 10.10 -1.57 -12.32
C ASN A 63 9.76 -0.24 -11.62
N TYR A 64 9.30 -0.28 -10.38
CA TYR A 64 8.86 0.90 -9.63
C TYR A 64 9.48 0.94 -8.22
N PRO A 65 10.83 0.98 -8.13
CA PRO A 65 11.51 0.97 -6.85
C PRO A 65 11.17 2.20 -6.02
N GLU A 66 11.07 2.03 -4.70
CA GLU A 66 10.94 3.12 -3.72
C GLU A 66 9.64 3.97 -3.84
N CYS A 67 8.64 3.53 -4.60
CA CYS A 67 7.40 4.29 -4.77
C CYS A 67 6.47 4.27 -3.54
N LEU A 68 6.66 3.32 -2.64
CA LEU A 68 5.92 3.27 -1.39
C LEU A 68 6.62 4.11 -0.33
N GLY A 69 6.00 5.22 0.06
CA GLY A 69 6.42 6.02 1.22
C GLY A 69 5.96 5.38 2.52
N MET A 70 4.65 5.14 2.64
CA MET A 70 4.04 4.42 3.75
C MET A 70 2.68 3.85 3.36
N MET A 71 2.30 2.76 4.01
CA MET A 71 0.98 2.16 3.89
C MET A 71 0.41 1.89 5.27
N ILE A 72 -0.82 2.31 5.52
CA ILE A 72 -1.56 1.97 6.73
C ILE A 72 -2.79 1.16 6.35
N CYS A 73 -2.84 -0.08 6.81
CA CYS A 73 -4.03 -0.93 6.71
C CYS A 73 -4.89 -0.69 7.95
N THR A 74 -6.12 -0.23 7.74
CA THR A 74 -7.09 0.08 8.80
C THR A 74 -8.14 -1.02 8.91
N ASN A 75 -8.79 -1.15 10.06
CA ASN A 75 -9.83 -2.13 10.31
C ASN A 75 -9.39 -3.59 10.00
N ALA A 76 -8.10 -3.89 10.16
CA ALA A 76 -7.60 -5.22 9.89
C ALA A 76 -8.20 -6.24 10.89
N PRO A 77 -8.90 -7.28 10.43
CA PRO A 77 -9.44 -8.29 11.31
C PRO A 77 -8.30 -9.13 11.93
N PHE A 78 -8.55 -9.73 13.09
CA PHE A 78 -7.54 -10.54 13.79
C PHE A 78 -6.94 -11.66 12.93
N VAL A 79 -7.76 -12.29 12.09
CA VAL A 79 -7.32 -13.33 11.15
C VAL A 79 -6.31 -12.83 10.12
N PHE A 80 -6.25 -11.52 9.87
CA PHE A 80 -5.29 -10.94 8.95
C PHE A 80 -3.84 -11.11 9.41
N SER A 81 -3.59 -11.26 10.71
CA SER A 81 -2.24 -11.51 11.23
C SER A 81 -1.59 -12.77 10.65
N ALA A 82 -2.39 -13.83 10.43
CA ALA A 82 -1.92 -15.06 9.77
C ALA A 82 -1.66 -14.83 8.28
N CYS A 83 -2.58 -14.10 7.61
CA CYS A 83 -2.43 -13.74 6.21
C CYS A 83 -1.21 -12.84 5.97
N TRP A 84 -0.96 -11.91 6.89
CA TRP A 84 0.19 -11.01 6.81
C TRP A 84 1.52 -11.73 6.83
N LYS A 85 1.64 -12.79 7.62
CA LYS A 85 2.85 -13.63 7.61
C LYS A 85 3.16 -14.23 6.24
N ILE A 86 2.12 -14.53 5.46
CA ILE A 86 2.27 -15.03 4.09
C ILE A 86 2.63 -13.88 3.15
N VAL A 87 1.89 -12.77 3.22
CA VAL A 87 2.07 -11.61 2.33
C VAL A 87 3.46 -11.00 2.46
N LYS A 88 3.95 -10.81 3.68
CA LYS A 88 5.27 -10.24 3.90
C LYS A 88 6.41 -11.11 3.37
N GLY A 89 6.20 -12.41 3.17
CA GLY A 89 7.17 -13.29 2.54
C GLY A 89 7.44 -13.00 1.06
N PHE A 90 6.58 -12.22 0.40
CA PHE A 90 6.74 -11.76 -0.98
C PHE A 90 7.38 -10.36 -1.08
N LEU A 91 7.58 -9.69 0.04
CA LEU A 91 8.06 -8.32 0.11
C LEU A 91 9.45 -8.27 0.72
N ASP A 92 10.26 -7.32 0.28
CA ASP A 92 11.52 -7.02 0.92
C ASP A 92 11.33 -6.37 2.31
N GLU A 93 12.35 -6.45 3.17
CA GLU A 93 12.28 -5.93 4.54
C GLU A 93 12.01 -4.43 4.60
N ARG A 94 12.53 -3.67 3.65
CA ARG A 94 12.34 -2.22 3.58
C ARG A 94 10.89 -1.87 3.25
N THR A 95 10.27 -2.58 2.33
CA THR A 95 8.84 -2.44 2.03
C THR A 95 7.98 -2.86 3.22
N VAL A 96 8.30 -3.98 3.88
CA VAL A 96 7.59 -4.43 5.09
C VAL A 96 7.64 -3.38 6.20
N SER A 97 8.78 -2.71 6.39
CA SER A 97 8.94 -1.67 7.42
C SER A 97 8.04 -0.44 7.20
N LYS A 98 7.60 -0.20 5.96
CA LYS A 98 6.73 0.91 5.58
C LYS A 98 5.24 0.58 5.70
N ILE A 99 4.88 -0.64 6.06
CA ILE A 99 3.49 -1.10 6.16
C ILE A 99 3.10 -1.24 7.63
N LYS A 100 2.08 -0.51 8.03
CA LYS A 100 1.48 -0.60 9.38
C LYS A 100 0.10 -1.22 9.31
N ILE A 101 -0.13 -2.23 10.12
CA ILE A 101 -1.41 -2.93 10.19
C ILE A 101 -2.07 -2.58 11.52
N LYS A 102 -3.26 -2.03 11.43
CA LYS A 102 -4.04 -1.57 12.57
C LYS A 102 -5.47 -2.14 12.53
N GLY A 103 -5.98 -2.49 13.70
CA GLY A 103 -7.38 -2.84 13.89
C GLY A 103 -8.27 -1.60 13.92
N SER A 104 -9.28 -1.61 14.78
CA SER A 104 -10.21 -0.49 14.94
C SER A 104 -9.59 0.75 15.60
N ASP A 105 -8.42 0.62 16.20
CA ASP A 105 -7.66 1.68 16.88
C ASP A 105 -6.76 2.50 15.94
N TYR A 106 -6.96 2.39 14.64
CA TYR A 106 -6.10 2.98 13.60
C TYR A 106 -6.04 4.53 13.61
N LYS A 107 -7.08 5.19 14.12
CA LYS A 107 -7.22 6.67 14.03
C LYS A 107 -6.02 7.42 14.60
N LYS A 108 -5.55 7.01 15.79
CA LYS A 108 -4.40 7.65 16.43
C LYS A 108 -3.16 7.57 15.55
N THR A 109 -2.85 6.38 15.03
CA THR A 109 -1.69 6.18 14.14
C THR A 109 -1.84 6.97 12.84
N LEU A 110 -3.05 7.02 12.28
CA LEU A 110 -3.30 7.72 11.03
C LEU A 110 -3.08 9.23 11.18
N LEU A 111 -3.53 9.81 12.30
CA LEU A 111 -3.39 11.24 12.60
C LEU A 111 -1.93 11.66 12.91
N GLU A 112 -1.03 10.72 13.16
CA GLU A 112 0.41 11.01 13.25
C GLU A 112 1.03 11.39 11.89
N TYR A 113 0.37 11.02 10.77
CA TYR A 113 0.88 11.21 9.41
C TYR A 113 0.02 12.10 8.53
N VAL A 114 -1.26 12.20 8.82
CA VAL A 114 -2.24 12.93 7.99
C VAL A 114 -3.13 13.78 8.89
N ASP A 115 -3.26 15.05 8.54
CA ASP A 115 -4.18 15.96 9.23
C ASP A 115 -5.64 15.49 9.06
N ALA A 116 -6.45 15.66 10.10
CA ALA A 116 -7.84 15.17 10.11
C ALA A 116 -8.69 15.76 8.98
N ASP A 117 -8.42 17.00 8.56
CA ASP A 117 -9.12 17.69 7.47
C ASP A 117 -8.74 17.18 6.06
N LYS A 118 -7.68 16.38 5.96
CA LYS A 118 -7.22 15.75 4.71
C LYS A 118 -7.70 14.30 4.55
N LEU A 119 -8.31 13.74 5.59
CA LEU A 119 -8.85 12.38 5.53
C LEU A 119 -10.22 12.36 4.84
N PRO A 120 -10.51 11.31 4.06
CA PRO A 120 -11.83 11.13 3.46
C PRO A 120 -12.93 10.85 4.49
#